data_166bc8d308175a6b2917fca0d96f3e4a
#
_entry.id   166bc8d308175a6b2917fca0d96f3e4a
#
_cell.length_a   1.000
_cell.length_b   1.000
_cell.length_c   1.000
_cell.angle_alpha   90.00
_cell.angle_beta   90.00
_cell.angle_gamma   90.00
#
_symmetry.space_group_name_H-M   'P 1'
#
loop_
_entity.id
_entity.type
_entity.pdbx_description
1 polymer ?
#
loop_
_entity_poly.entity_id
_entity_poly.type
_entity_poly.pdbx_seq_one_letter_code
_entity_poly.pdbx_strand_id
1 'polypeptide(L)'
;MGSTAGLLGLAPLLLSAAPRSLLAHDEGYYALQARWIQLSGHWLAPLWWDQPLYDRTIGVPWLIAASQQLLGPSAWAAHLPSLLAALACLWITAQLGRQLLGPGQGWLSALLLALTPLWLNYAHQASQDMPLLALELLGLWALLRATPGAAAIWPLLAGLWLGPAFLVKGFMAALPAAALLPVLLLQRRQLLRDGRFWGGLALGWLPVALWLALSLQTYGPAVVGGLVDKLLFLSGSDTYSAGPFYYLWNIPANAAPWSLAALAGLALGWRRWHGEQRLVLVVVPLLLLLLLSAFRTKTPYYGLQLTPFLALWAASALQRFAASGPARPRWLAWGMTGLGGLLLTAGLTLLWPGTPLQLAVPPLPSWVLAAAALAVGLSWLLLPLQRLSGRVLAAVLLGPWLALVLLVQGGLFTDRSPLQRLALQASAIQAALRQGPVAVIAPEPLSGDAHSQLILVALGSPQLGPRLAGLDQLRAGQWAWIQQQQLPAARPPELSTVAAGDDLAPWTLVRRNPAPGR
;
A
#
# COMPACT_ATOMS: atom_id res chain seq x y z
N MET A 1 -16.83 18.13 19.29
CA MET A 1 -15.54 17.73 19.91
C MET A 1 -14.89 16.46 19.30
N GLY A 2 -15.47 15.82 18.28
CA GLY A 2 -14.93 14.56 17.73
C GLY A 2 -13.88 14.68 16.62
N SER A 3 -13.74 15.82 15.95
CA SER A 3 -12.93 15.86 14.71
C SER A 3 -11.44 16.13 14.94
N THR A 4 -11.06 17.04 15.79
CA THR A 4 -9.65 17.41 16.03
C THR A 4 -8.91 16.37 16.88
N ALA A 5 -9.50 15.89 17.97
CA ALA A 5 -8.90 14.83 18.80
C ALA A 5 -8.73 13.53 17.99
N GLY A 6 -9.64 13.27 17.08
CA GLY A 6 -9.57 12.14 16.19
C GLY A 6 -8.44 12.22 15.18
N LEU A 7 -8.25 13.36 14.54
CA LEU A 7 -7.14 13.60 13.61
C LEU A 7 -5.79 13.53 14.33
N LEU A 8 -5.70 14.08 15.55
CA LEU A 8 -4.49 13.97 16.38
C LEU A 8 -4.15 12.52 16.72
N GLY A 9 -5.16 11.67 16.96
CA GLY A 9 -4.96 10.25 17.23
C GLY A 9 -4.52 9.44 16.00
N LEU A 10 -4.82 9.89 14.78
CA LEU A 10 -4.42 9.22 13.53
C LEU A 10 -3.06 9.70 13.00
N ALA A 11 -2.67 10.92 13.32
CA ALA A 11 -1.41 11.50 12.83
C ALA A 11 -0.18 10.62 13.11
N PRO A 12 0.06 10.09 14.33
CA PRO A 12 1.24 9.27 14.59
C PRO A 12 1.21 7.89 13.93
N LEU A 13 0.04 7.44 13.43
CA LEU A 13 -0.06 6.22 12.64
C LEU A 13 0.28 6.46 11.16
N LEU A 14 0.03 7.65 10.64
CA LEU A 14 0.21 7.99 9.22
C LEU A 14 1.49 8.77 8.95
N LEU A 15 1.94 9.56 9.93
CA LEU A 15 3.15 10.37 9.83
C LEU A 15 4.22 9.77 10.73
N SER A 16 5.27 9.21 10.12
CA SER A 16 6.40 8.63 10.85
C SER A 16 7.59 9.60 10.87
N ALA A 17 8.23 9.71 12.04
CA ALA A 17 9.53 10.35 12.17
C ALA A 17 10.69 9.41 11.78
N ALA A 18 10.44 8.10 11.68
CA ALA A 18 11.43 7.13 11.21
C ALA A 18 11.84 7.43 9.77
N PRO A 19 13.10 7.12 9.39
CA PRO A 19 13.55 7.23 8.02
C PRO A 19 12.63 6.49 7.07
N ARG A 20 12.43 7.04 5.86
CA ARG A 20 11.69 6.36 4.80
C ARG A 20 12.65 5.78 3.80
N SER A 21 12.41 4.54 3.42
CA SER A 21 13.02 3.86 2.28
C SER A 21 11.94 3.20 1.44
N LEU A 22 12.32 2.60 0.34
CA LEU A 22 11.41 1.95 -0.60
C LEU A 22 11.67 0.45 -0.60
N LEU A 23 10.61 -0.34 -0.70
CA LEU A 23 10.71 -1.74 -1.07
C LEU A 23 11.09 -1.82 -2.56
N ALA A 24 12.08 -2.62 -2.92
CA ALA A 24 12.62 -2.65 -4.28
C ALA A 24 11.55 -2.90 -5.34
N HIS A 25 10.82 -4.01 -5.22
CA HIS A 25 9.66 -4.26 -6.05
C HIS A 25 8.45 -3.46 -5.54
N ASP A 26 7.49 -3.21 -6.38
CA ASP A 26 6.33 -2.35 -6.17
C ASP A 26 6.71 -0.88 -5.95
N GLU A 27 7.14 -0.46 -4.76
CA GLU A 27 7.42 0.94 -4.43
C GLU A 27 8.57 1.52 -5.25
N GLY A 28 9.73 0.86 -5.22
CA GLY A 28 10.94 1.31 -5.90
C GLY A 28 10.78 1.30 -7.42
N TYR A 29 10.08 0.31 -7.92
CA TYR A 29 9.76 0.20 -9.34
C TYR A 29 8.93 1.39 -9.85
N TYR A 30 7.84 1.75 -9.14
CA TYR A 30 7.01 2.90 -9.50
C TYR A 30 7.77 4.24 -9.32
N ALA A 31 8.54 4.35 -8.24
CA ALA A 31 9.32 5.56 -7.97
C ALA A 31 10.41 5.78 -9.04
N LEU A 32 11.05 4.72 -9.52
CA LEU A 32 12.05 4.78 -10.58
C LEU A 32 11.40 5.13 -11.93
N GLN A 33 10.27 4.52 -12.26
CA GLN A 33 9.49 4.89 -13.45
C GLN A 33 9.08 6.36 -13.45
N ALA A 34 8.62 6.87 -12.30
CA ALA A 34 8.26 8.27 -12.16
C ALA A 34 9.47 9.21 -12.39
N ARG A 35 10.64 8.87 -11.88
CA ARG A 35 11.88 9.61 -12.13
C ARG A 35 12.27 9.60 -13.61
N TRP A 36 12.17 8.46 -14.27
CA TRP A 36 12.45 8.36 -15.71
C TRP A 36 11.47 9.18 -16.55
N ILE A 37 10.18 9.19 -16.19
CA ILE A 37 9.18 10.07 -16.86
C ILE A 37 9.63 11.54 -16.77
N GLN A 38 10.07 12.01 -15.60
CA GLN A 38 10.50 13.39 -15.42
C GLN A 38 11.78 13.72 -16.19
N LEU A 39 12.77 12.81 -16.19
CA LEU A 39 14.06 13.03 -16.83
C LEU A 39 13.97 12.98 -18.37
N SER A 40 13.15 12.07 -18.90
CA SER A 40 12.99 11.87 -20.35
C SER A 40 11.93 12.77 -20.98
N GLY A 41 10.98 13.29 -20.19
CA GLY A 41 9.78 13.96 -20.69
C GLY A 41 8.75 13.02 -21.33
N HIS A 42 8.92 11.70 -21.25
CA HIS A 42 8.01 10.71 -21.83
C HIS A 42 6.89 10.37 -20.86
N TRP A 43 5.78 11.09 -20.93
CA TRP A 43 4.64 10.92 -20.03
C TRP A 43 3.61 9.86 -20.46
N LEU A 44 3.80 9.20 -21.61
CA LEU A 44 2.81 8.26 -22.16
C LEU A 44 3.06 6.81 -21.79
N ALA A 45 4.29 6.42 -21.45
CA ALA A 45 4.58 5.07 -20.97
C ALA A 45 5.54 5.10 -19.77
N PRO A 46 5.39 4.17 -18.81
CA PRO A 46 6.43 3.93 -17.83
C PRO A 46 7.71 3.48 -18.54
N LEU A 47 8.84 4.02 -18.11
CA LEU A 47 10.13 3.68 -18.70
C LEU A 47 10.96 2.81 -17.74
N TRP A 48 11.68 1.87 -18.33
CA TRP A 48 12.79 1.17 -17.73
C TRP A 48 14.04 1.57 -18.51
N TRP A 49 14.73 2.60 -18.03
CA TRP A 49 15.73 3.37 -18.78
C TRP A 49 15.14 3.94 -20.08
N ASP A 50 15.64 3.51 -21.20
CA ASP A 50 15.24 3.93 -22.55
C ASP A 50 14.10 3.07 -23.14
N GLN A 51 13.69 2.00 -22.44
CA GLN A 51 12.69 1.06 -22.92
C GLN A 51 11.32 1.33 -22.29
N PRO A 52 10.26 1.56 -23.09
CA PRO A 52 8.91 1.68 -22.57
C PRO A 52 8.37 0.31 -22.11
N LEU A 53 7.65 0.30 -21.00
CA LEU A 53 6.99 -0.85 -20.43
C LEU A 53 5.48 -0.74 -20.60
N TYR A 54 4.86 -1.81 -21.08
CA TYR A 54 3.42 -1.83 -21.36
C TYR A 54 2.64 -2.79 -20.45
N ASP A 55 3.25 -3.27 -19.37
CA ASP A 55 2.67 -4.26 -18.46
C ASP A 55 1.70 -3.67 -17.44
N ARG A 56 1.51 -2.33 -17.43
CA ARG A 56 0.66 -1.61 -16.47
C ARG A 56 0.23 -0.24 -16.98
N THR A 57 -0.81 0.29 -16.35
CA THR A 57 -1.33 1.63 -16.63
C THR A 57 -0.46 2.72 -15.98
N ILE A 58 -0.55 3.94 -16.49
CA ILE A 58 0.35 5.05 -16.17
C ILE A 58 -0.01 5.85 -14.92
N GLY A 59 -1.20 5.63 -14.33
CA GLY A 59 -1.74 6.52 -13.29
C GLY A 59 -0.86 6.69 -12.07
N VAL A 60 -0.30 5.60 -11.52
CA VAL A 60 0.56 5.70 -10.33
C VAL A 60 1.91 6.34 -10.64
N PRO A 61 2.63 5.98 -11.73
CA PRO A 61 3.79 6.75 -12.16
C PRO A 61 3.50 8.25 -12.32
N TRP A 62 2.35 8.67 -12.85
CA TRP A 62 1.97 10.08 -12.94
C TRP A 62 1.79 10.74 -11.56
N LEU A 63 1.09 10.09 -10.64
CA LEU A 63 0.89 10.63 -9.30
C LEU A 63 2.22 10.81 -8.56
N ILE A 64 3.12 9.82 -8.65
CA ILE A 64 4.44 9.89 -8.03
C ILE A 64 5.31 10.94 -8.73
N ALA A 65 5.30 11.01 -10.07
CA ALA A 65 6.06 12.00 -10.82
C ALA A 65 5.62 13.43 -10.46
N ALA A 66 4.31 13.69 -10.39
CA ALA A 66 3.79 14.99 -9.96
C ALA A 66 4.24 15.33 -8.53
N SER A 67 4.19 14.37 -7.60
CA SER A 67 4.66 14.55 -6.24
C SER A 67 6.18 14.82 -6.17
N GLN A 68 6.98 14.08 -6.93
CA GLN A 68 8.43 14.29 -7.02
C GLN A 68 8.79 15.63 -7.68
N GLN A 69 7.98 16.11 -8.61
CA GLN A 69 8.17 17.42 -9.24
C GLN A 69 7.97 18.56 -8.22
N LEU A 70 7.04 18.39 -7.28
CA LEU A 70 6.74 19.38 -6.25
C LEU A 70 7.72 19.33 -5.07
N LEU A 71 8.14 18.14 -4.64
CA LEU A 71 8.87 17.89 -3.40
C LEU A 71 10.30 17.40 -3.61
N GLY A 72 10.73 17.26 -4.86
CA GLY A 72 11.99 16.61 -5.22
C GLY A 72 11.93 15.08 -5.17
N PRO A 73 12.89 14.37 -5.82
CA PRO A 73 12.95 12.93 -5.88
C PRO A 73 13.37 12.36 -4.50
N SER A 74 12.40 11.88 -3.75
CA SER A 74 12.61 11.30 -2.42
C SER A 74 11.60 10.18 -2.15
N ALA A 75 11.88 9.34 -1.16
CA ALA A 75 10.93 8.33 -0.69
C ALA A 75 9.64 8.98 -0.18
N TRP A 76 9.73 10.15 0.48
CA TRP A 76 8.57 10.92 0.91
C TRP A 76 7.66 11.33 -0.25
N ALA A 77 8.24 11.87 -1.31
CA ALA A 77 7.50 12.26 -2.50
C ALA A 77 6.82 11.06 -3.16
N ALA A 78 7.49 9.89 -3.19
CA ALA A 78 6.91 8.68 -3.73
C ALA A 78 5.71 8.17 -2.90
N HIS A 79 5.75 8.30 -1.57
CA HIS A 79 4.68 7.84 -0.67
C HIS A 79 3.49 8.81 -0.57
N LEU A 80 3.64 10.09 -0.92
CA LEU A 80 2.60 11.11 -0.72
C LEU A 80 1.25 10.76 -1.38
N PRO A 81 1.18 10.23 -2.63
CA PRO A 81 -0.08 9.85 -3.24
C PRO A 81 -0.84 8.79 -2.42
N SER A 82 -0.15 7.79 -1.90
CA SER A 82 -0.75 6.76 -1.04
C SER A 82 -1.20 7.31 0.31
N LEU A 83 -0.46 8.25 0.90
CA LEU A 83 -0.85 8.91 2.14
C LEU A 83 -2.14 9.74 1.96
N LEU A 84 -2.25 10.49 0.87
CA LEU A 84 -3.46 11.26 0.57
C LEU A 84 -4.66 10.34 0.31
N ALA A 85 -4.45 9.25 -0.42
CA ALA A 85 -5.46 8.22 -0.63
C ALA A 85 -5.88 7.54 0.69
N ALA A 86 -4.94 7.26 1.59
CA ALA A 86 -5.23 6.72 2.92
C ALA A 86 -6.11 7.67 3.76
N LEU A 87 -5.82 8.96 3.76
CA LEU A 87 -6.66 9.98 4.41
C LEU A 87 -8.08 9.99 3.84
N ALA A 88 -8.21 9.91 2.50
CA ALA A 88 -9.51 9.80 1.84
C ALA A 88 -10.24 8.51 2.25
N CYS A 89 -9.56 7.36 2.31
CA CYS A 89 -10.15 6.09 2.77
C CYS A 89 -10.70 6.20 4.19
N LEU A 90 -9.94 6.78 5.12
CA LEU A 90 -10.38 6.97 6.51
C LEU A 90 -11.62 7.86 6.58
N TRP A 91 -11.59 8.98 5.87
CA TRP A 91 -12.70 9.93 5.86
C TRP A 91 -13.97 9.32 5.25
N ILE A 92 -13.85 8.63 4.09
CA ILE A 92 -15.00 7.99 3.45
C ILE A 92 -15.53 6.85 4.32
N THR A 93 -14.67 6.04 4.92
CA THR A 93 -15.09 4.96 5.84
C THR A 93 -15.83 5.53 7.05
N ALA A 94 -15.40 6.68 7.58
CA ALA A 94 -16.15 7.38 8.63
C ALA A 94 -17.54 7.83 8.15
N GLN A 95 -17.65 8.31 6.91
CA GLN A 95 -18.95 8.67 6.32
C GLN A 95 -19.86 7.44 6.16
N LEU A 96 -19.30 6.33 5.62
CA LEU A 96 -20.02 5.07 5.48
C LEU A 96 -20.47 4.50 6.84
N GLY A 97 -19.60 4.53 7.85
CA GLY A 97 -19.94 4.10 9.21
C GLY A 97 -21.09 4.92 9.80
N ARG A 98 -21.07 6.24 9.63
CA ARG A 98 -22.18 7.11 10.07
C ARG A 98 -23.49 6.84 9.32
N GLN A 99 -23.42 6.66 8.01
CA GLN A 99 -24.59 6.48 7.15
C GLN A 99 -25.22 5.08 7.35
N LEU A 100 -24.39 4.03 7.42
CA LEU A 100 -24.87 2.65 7.45
C LEU A 100 -25.11 2.10 8.85
N LEU A 101 -24.35 2.54 9.85
CA LEU A 101 -24.38 1.97 11.20
C LEU A 101 -24.85 2.94 12.28
N GLY A 102 -24.88 4.24 11.96
CA GLY A 102 -25.35 5.29 12.86
C GLY A 102 -24.27 6.30 13.29
N PRO A 103 -24.67 7.44 13.88
CA PRO A 103 -23.80 8.60 14.11
C PRO A 103 -22.51 8.31 14.91
N GLY A 104 -22.58 7.43 15.90
CA GLY A 104 -21.43 7.07 16.76
C GLY A 104 -20.43 6.11 16.11
N GLN A 105 -20.79 5.50 14.98
CA GLN A 105 -19.98 4.44 14.36
C GLN A 105 -18.92 4.97 13.38
N GLY A 106 -19.07 6.18 12.88
CA GLY A 106 -18.19 6.73 11.87
C GLY A 106 -16.73 6.80 12.31
N TRP A 107 -16.49 7.42 13.47
CA TRP A 107 -15.14 7.52 14.03
C TRP A 107 -14.54 6.15 14.37
N LEU A 108 -15.34 5.27 15.00
CA LEU A 108 -14.88 3.94 15.37
C LEU A 108 -14.50 3.10 14.15
N SER A 109 -15.26 3.18 13.06
CA SER A 109 -14.94 2.49 11.80
C SER A 109 -13.63 2.99 11.19
N ALA A 110 -13.42 4.30 11.14
CA ALA A 110 -12.18 4.88 10.62
C ALA A 110 -10.96 4.51 11.49
N LEU A 111 -11.11 4.56 12.83
CA LEU A 111 -10.04 4.16 13.75
C LEU A 111 -9.70 2.68 13.57
N LEU A 112 -10.68 1.80 13.49
CA LEU A 112 -10.45 0.37 13.28
C LEU A 112 -9.81 0.08 11.92
N LEU A 113 -10.15 0.83 10.88
CA LEU A 113 -9.46 0.74 9.60
C LEU A 113 -7.98 1.14 9.75
N ALA A 114 -7.69 2.27 10.41
CA ALA A 114 -6.33 2.71 10.68
C ALA A 114 -5.52 1.74 11.55
N LEU A 115 -6.19 1.00 12.43
CA LEU A 115 -5.59 -0.02 13.29
C LEU A 115 -5.53 -1.41 12.62
N THR A 116 -5.97 -1.56 11.37
CA THR A 116 -5.87 -2.82 10.63
C THR A 116 -4.47 -2.93 10.01
N PRO A 117 -3.64 -3.93 10.41
CA PRO A 117 -2.25 -4.01 9.98
C PRO A 117 -2.06 -4.02 8.46
N LEU A 118 -2.87 -4.78 7.73
CA LEU A 118 -2.84 -4.81 6.26
C LEU A 118 -3.04 -3.41 5.67
N TRP A 119 -4.08 -2.72 6.11
CA TRP A 119 -4.39 -1.38 5.60
C TRP A 119 -3.29 -0.38 5.95
N LEU A 120 -2.79 -0.39 7.20
CA LEU A 120 -1.74 0.51 7.66
C LEU A 120 -0.43 0.28 6.89
N ASN A 121 -0.08 -0.96 6.61
CA ASN A 121 1.07 -1.31 5.80
C ASN A 121 1.00 -0.67 4.40
N TYR A 122 -0.15 -0.77 3.72
CA TYR A 122 -0.33 -0.19 2.39
C TYR A 122 -0.55 1.32 2.40
N ALA A 123 -0.99 1.91 3.51
CA ALA A 123 -0.99 3.36 3.70
C ALA A 123 0.43 3.96 3.65
N HIS A 124 1.44 3.14 4.00
CA HIS A 124 2.85 3.50 3.96
C HIS A 124 3.61 2.95 2.74
N GLN A 125 2.91 2.47 1.71
CA GLN A 125 3.53 1.99 0.47
C GLN A 125 3.26 2.93 -0.70
N ALA A 126 4.29 3.21 -1.51
CA ALA A 126 4.17 3.94 -2.78
C ALA A 126 3.68 2.99 -3.88
N SER A 127 2.43 2.54 -3.80
CA SER A 127 1.85 1.51 -4.69
C SER A 127 0.50 1.92 -5.27
N GLN A 128 -0.03 1.08 -6.14
CA GLN A 128 -1.34 1.27 -6.79
C GLN A 128 -2.52 1.03 -5.84
N ASP A 129 -2.31 0.30 -4.75
CA ASP A 129 -3.38 -0.32 -3.98
C ASP A 129 -4.19 0.68 -3.18
N MET A 130 -3.52 1.59 -2.48
CA MET A 130 -4.20 2.60 -1.67
C MET A 130 -4.96 3.63 -2.52
N PRO A 131 -4.39 4.19 -3.61
CA PRO A 131 -5.15 5.04 -4.55
C PRO A 131 -6.36 4.33 -5.16
N LEU A 132 -6.24 3.05 -5.54
CA LEU A 132 -7.37 2.28 -6.04
C LEU A 132 -8.46 2.17 -4.99
N LEU A 133 -8.12 1.77 -3.75
CA LEU A 133 -9.09 1.64 -2.66
C LEU A 133 -9.83 2.95 -2.38
N ALA A 134 -9.13 4.09 -2.43
CA ALA A 134 -9.76 5.40 -2.22
C ALA A 134 -10.80 5.71 -3.32
N LEU A 135 -10.50 5.38 -4.58
CA LEU A 135 -11.43 5.56 -5.70
C LEU A 135 -12.63 4.61 -5.61
N GLU A 136 -12.42 3.36 -5.22
CA GLU A 136 -13.49 2.37 -4.98
C GLU A 136 -14.47 2.86 -3.89
N LEU A 137 -13.91 3.30 -2.76
CA LEU A 137 -14.70 3.85 -1.67
C LEU A 137 -15.45 5.13 -2.07
N LEU A 138 -14.82 5.99 -2.89
CA LEU A 138 -15.48 7.17 -3.45
C LEU A 138 -16.67 6.76 -4.33
N GLY A 139 -16.49 5.76 -5.19
CA GLY A 139 -17.54 5.21 -6.05
C GLY A 139 -18.71 4.65 -5.23
N LEU A 140 -18.42 3.82 -4.22
CA LEU A 140 -19.43 3.30 -3.31
C LEU A 140 -20.18 4.43 -2.57
N TRP A 141 -19.44 5.36 -1.98
CA TRP A 141 -20.04 6.45 -1.23
C TRP A 141 -20.87 7.39 -2.10
N ALA A 142 -20.38 7.70 -3.32
CA ALA A 142 -21.12 8.49 -4.29
C ALA A 142 -22.42 7.80 -4.72
N LEU A 143 -22.39 6.48 -4.98
CA LEU A 143 -23.60 5.70 -5.26
C LEU A 143 -24.63 5.81 -4.12
N LEU A 144 -24.18 5.69 -2.87
CA LEU A 144 -25.07 5.77 -1.71
C LEU A 144 -25.66 7.17 -1.51
N ARG A 145 -24.90 8.22 -1.88
CA ARG A 145 -25.33 9.62 -1.80
C ARG A 145 -26.19 10.08 -2.98
N ALA A 146 -26.14 9.39 -4.11
CA ALA A 146 -26.87 9.71 -5.32
C ALA A 146 -28.35 9.28 -5.24
N THR A 147 -29.08 9.84 -4.26
CA THR A 147 -30.52 9.65 -4.06
C THR A 147 -31.32 10.66 -4.90
N PRO A 148 -32.63 10.43 -5.15
CA PRO A 148 -33.50 11.43 -5.78
C PRO A 148 -33.44 12.76 -5.02
N GLY A 149 -33.25 13.88 -5.76
CA GLY A 149 -33.09 15.20 -5.16
C GLY A 149 -31.70 15.52 -4.58
N ALA A 150 -30.75 14.60 -4.61
CA ALA A 150 -29.38 14.87 -4.15
C ALA A 150 -28.66 15.89 -5.06
N ALA A 151 -27.62 16.54 -4.50
CA ALA A 151 -26.78 17.47 -5.27
C ALA A 151 -26.18 16.77 -6.50
N ALA A 152 -26.08 17.49 -7.61
CA ALA A 152 -25.63 17.01 -8.93
C ALA A 152 -24.25 16.31 -8.91
N ILE A 153 -23.42 16.67 -7.94
CA ILE A 153 -22.07 16.09 -7.79
C ILE A 153 -22.10 14.57 -7.52
N TRP A 154 -23.12 14.05 -6.83
CA TRP A 154 -23.15 12.64 -6.43
C TRP A 154 -23.39 11.69 -7.60
N PRO A 155 -24.38 11.90 -8.48
CA PRO A 155 -24.50 11.12 -9.72
C PRO A 155 -23.24 11.21 -10.59
N LEU A 156 -22.64 12.40 -10.70
CA LEU A 156 -21.43 12.60 -11.49
C LEU A 156 -20.25 11.78 -10.90
N LEU A 157 -19.98 11.85 -9.61
CA LEU A 157 -18.92 11.10 -8.95
C LEU A 157 -19.16 9.58 -9.00
N ALA A 158 -20.44 9.14 -8.94
CA ALA A 158 -20.79 7.72 -9.05
C ALA A 158 -20.42 7.11 -10.41
N GLY A 159 -20.35 7.93 -11.48
CA GLY A 159 -19.81 7.50 -12.77
C GLY A 159 -18.31 7.71 -12.92
N LEU A 160 -17.79 8.83 -12.42
CA LEU A 160 -16.44 9.33 -12.70
C LEU A 160 -15.31 8.41 -12.18
N TRP A 161 -15.46 7.82 -11.00
CA TRP A 161 -14.38 7.11 -10.29
C TRP A 161 -13.73 5.98 -11.09
N LEU A 162 -14.47 5.32 -11.99
CA LEU A 162 -14.05 4.09 -12.67
C LEU A 162 -12.88 4.32 -13.64
N GLY A 163 -12.88 5.43 -14.38
CA GLY A 163 -11.79 5.77 -15.29
C GLY A 163 -10.47 6.02 -14.57
N PRO A 164 -10.40 6.92 -13.57
CA PRO A 164 -9.21 7.07 -12.72
C PRO A 164 -8.78 5.77 -12.05
N ALA A 165 -9.70 4.92 -11.59
CA ALA A 165 -9.37 3.62 -11.03
C ALA A 165 -8.71 2.70 -12.08
N PHE A 166 -9.17 2.74 -13.33
CA PHE A 166 -8.52 2.03 -14.44
C PHE A 166 -7.10 2.57 -14.71
N LEU A 167 -6.89 3.89 -14.74
CA LEU A 167 -5.55 4.47 -14.91
C LEU A 167 -4.60 4.07 -13.78
N VAL A 168 -5.11 3.90 -12.57
CA VAL A 168 -4.31 3.48 -11.41
C VAL A 168 -3.92 2.01 -11.48
N LYS A 169 -4.86 1.10 -11.78
CA LYS A 169 -4.58 -0.35 -11.69
C LYS A 169 -5.21 -1.20 -12.80
N GLY A 170 -5.53 -0.59 -13.94
CA GLY A 170 -6.02 -1.29 -15.11
C GLY A 170 -7.30 -2.10 -14.85
N PHE A 171 -7.33 -3.32 -15.37
CA PHE A 171 -8.50 -4.21 -15.29
C PHE A 171 -8.90 -4.60 -13.87
N MET A 172 -8.02 -4.43 -12.87
CA MET A 172 -8.37 -4.70 -11.48
C MET A 172 -9.49 -3.78 -10.96
N ALA A 173 -9.69 -2.61 -11.56
CA ALA A 173 -10.81 -1.71 -11.27
C ALA A 173 -12.19 -2.31 -11.62
N ALA A 174 -12.23 -3.32 -12.50
CA ALA A 174 -13.47 -3.99 -12.86
C ALA A 174 -14.05 -4.83 -11.72
N LEU A 175 -13.23 -5.33 -10.79
CA LEU A 175 -13.69 -6.18 -9.68
C LEU A 175 -14.61 -5.41 -8.72
N PRO A 176 -14.21 -4.26 -8.14
CA PRO A 176 -15.10 -3.46 -7.31
C PRO A 176 -16.28 -2.91 -8.11
N ALA A 177 -16.10 -2.54 -9.39
CA ALA A 177 -17.20 -2.12 -10.23
C ALA A 177 -18.27 -3.22 -10.34
N ALA A 178 -17.88 -4.46 -10.59
CA ALA A 178 -18.79 -5.61 -10.64
C ALA A 178 -19.45 -5.86 -9.27
N ALA A 179 -18.70 -5.74 -8.18
CA ALA A 179 -19.24 -5.91 -6.82
C ALA A 179 -20.26 -4.82 -6.44
N LEU A 180 -20.14 -3.61 -7.02
CA LEU A 180 -21.07 -2.50 -6.79
C LEU A 180 -22.33 -2.56 -7.68
N LEU A 181 -22.37 -3.40 -8.73
CA LEU A 181 -23.54 -3.52 -9.61
C LEU A 181 -24.86 -3.80 -8.86
N PRO A 182 -24.94 -4.67 -7.85
CA PRO A 182 -26.18 -4.87 -7.11
C PRO A 182 -26.69 -3.60 -6.44
N VAL A 183 -25.80 -2.75 -5.93
CA VAL A 183 -26.20 -1.45 -5.34
C VAL A 183 -26.76 -0.53 -6.43
N LEU A 184 -26.11 -0.43 -7.57
CA LEU A 184 -26.56 0.35 -8.72
C LEU A 184 -27.92 -0.13 -9.23
N LEU A 185 -28.06 -1.42 -9.51
CA LEU A 185 -29.23 -2.00 -10.18
C LEU A 185 -30.44 -2.11 -9.27
N LEU A 186 -30.26 -2.41 -7.98
CA LEU A 186 -31.36 -2.66 -7.05
C LEU A 186 -31.75 -1.42 -6.25
N GLN A 187 -30.79 -0.53 -5.93
CA GLN A 187 -31.05 0.62 -5.06
C GLN A 187 -30.94 1.98 -5.79
N ARG A 188 -30.19 2.03 -6.88
CA ARG A 188 -29.85 3.28 -7.60
C ARG A 188 -30.13 3.19 -9.10
N ARG A 189 -31.05 2.33 -9.53
CA ARG A 189 -31.37 2.15 -10.96
C ARG A 189 -31.74 3.43 -11.71
N GLN A 190 -32.25 4.44 -11.00
CA GLN A 190 -32.55 5.76 -11.58
C GLN A 190 -31.31 6.45 -12.14
N LEU A 191 -30.09 6.14 -11.65
CA LEU A 191 -28.84 6.68 -12.17
C LEU A 191 -28.59 6.27 -13.63
N LEU A 192 -29.08 5.09 -14.03
CA LEU A 192 -28.96 4.64 -15.43
C LEU A 192 -29.75 5.52 -16.41
N ARG A 193 -30.68 6.34 -15.91
CA ARG A 193 -31.43 7.34 -16.68
C ARG A 193 -30.95 8.77 -16.42
N ASP A 194 -29.98 8.98 -15.53
CA ASP A 194 -29.45 10.30 -15.19
C ASP A 194 -28.25 10.63 -16.08
N GLY A 195 -28.38 11.66 -16.92
CA GLY A 195 -27.31 12.13 -17.81
C GLY A 195 -26.02 12.53 -17.05
N ARG A 196 -26.13 12.95 -15.78
CA ARG A 196 -24.98 13.31 -14.93
C ARG A 196 -24.13 12.10 -14.60
N PHE A 197 -24.73 10.93 -14.38
CA PHE A 197 -24.00 9.67 -14.17
C PHE A 197 -23.19 9.30 -15.41
N TRP A 198 -23.80 9.34 -16.59
CA TRP A 198 -23.12 9.04 -17.84
C TRP A 198 -22.09 10.11 -18.21
N GLY A 199 -22.39 11.39 -17.93
CA GLY A 199 -21.42 12.48 -18.07
C GLY A 199 -20.21 12.29 -17.15
N GLY A 200 -20.41 11.84 -15.91
CA GLY A 200 -19.36 11.47 -14.99
C GLY A 200 -18.52 10.31 -15.50
N LEU A 201 -19.18 9.26 -16.01
CA LEU A 201 -18.49 8.10 -16.60
C LEU A 201 -17.64 8.52 -17.81
N ALA A 202 -18.22 9.30 -18.74
CA ALA A 202 -17.49 9.80 -19.91
C ALA A 202 -16.29 10.68 -19.50
N LEU A 203 -16.49 11.58 -18.52
CA LEU A 203 -15.43 12.45 -18.01
C LEU A 203 -14.31 11.64 -17.33
N GLY A 204 -14.65 10.60 -16.58
CA GLY A 204 -13.68 9.71 -15.96
C GLY A 204 -12.88 8.90 -16.98
N TRP A 205 -13.51 8.41 -18.03
CA TRP A 205 -12.87 7.64 -19.11
C TRP A 205 -12.12 8.52 -20.13
N LEU A 206 -12.36 9.81 -20.16
CA LEU A 206 -11.67 10.72 -21.08
C LEU A 206 -10.14 10.69 -20.93
N PRO A 207 -9.56 10.80 -19.72
CA PRO A 207 -8.10 10.66 -19.55
C PRO A 207 -7.57 9.29 -20.00
N VAL A 208 -8.33 8.21 -19.78
CA VAL A 208 -7.97 6.86 -20.24
C VAL A 208 -7.92 6.80 -21.75
N ALA A 209 -8.98 7.30 -22.42
CA ALA A 209 -9.07 7.30 -23.88
C ALA A 209 -7.96 8.15 -24.52
N LEU A 210 -7.70 9.34 -23.96
CA LEU A 210 -6.63 10.23 -24.42
C LEU A 210 -5.25 9.58 -24.24
N TRP A 211 -4.98 9.04 -23.04
CA TRP A 211 -3.72 8.34 -22.78
C TRP A 211 -3.52 7.17 -23.74
N LEU A 212 -4.54 6.34 -23.92
CA LEU A 212 -4.46 5.16 -24.78
C LEU A 212 -4.29 5.56 -26.26
N ALA A 213 -5.04 6.55 -26.74
CA ALA A 213 -4.93 7.03 -28.12
C ALA A 213 -3.53 7.60 -28.42
N LEU A 214 -3.01 8.46 -27.54
CA LEU A 214 -1.67 9.03 -27.68
C LEU A 214 -0.57 7.95 -27.55
N SER A 215 -0.75 6.99 -26.64
CA SER A 215 0.20 5.88 -26.50
C SER A 215 0.20 4.97 -27.73
N LEU A 216 -0.97 4.65 -28.30
CA LEU A 216 -1.08 3.89 -29.55
C LEU A 216 -0.46 4.63 -30.72
N GLN A 217 -0.65 5.94 -30.81
CA GLN A 217 -0.04 6.76 -31.85
C GLN A 217 1.49 6.78 -31.75
N THR A 218 2.03 6.81 -30.53
CA THR A 218 3.48 6.94 -30.28
C THR A 218 4.21 5.61 -30.33
N TYR A 219 3.62 4.55 -29.74
CA TYR A 219 4.29 3.26 -29.52
C TYR A 219 3.64 2.10 -30.29
N GLY A 220 2.53 2.35 -31.00
CA GLY A 220 1.82 1.31 -31.75
C GLY A 220 1.03 0.33 -30.88
N PRO A 221 0.58 -0.80 -31.47
CA PRO A 221 -0.32 -1.76 -30.81
C PRO A 221 0.31 -2.53 -29.65
N ALA A 222 1.62 -2.47 -29.47
CA ALA A 222 2.34 -3.11 -28.37
C ALA A 222 1.82 -2.69 -27.00
N VAL A 223 1.30 -1.44 -26.87
CA VAL A 223 0.72 -0.93 -25.62
C VAL A 223 -0.50 -1.77 -25.19
N VAL A 224 -1.43 -2.03 -26.12
CA VAL A 224 -2.62 -2.87 -25.81
C VAL A 224 -2.21 -4.32 -25.60
N GLY A 225 -1.30 -4.83 -26.44
CA GLY A 225 -0.75 -6.18 -26.29
C GLY A 225 -0.19 -6.40 -24.88
N GLY A 226 0.70 -5.53 -24.40
CA GLY A 226 1.29 -5.65 -23.07
C GLY A 226 0.27 -5.60 -21.92
N LEU A 227 -0.77 -4.75 -22.02
CA LEU A 227 -1.84 -4.71 -21.02
C LEU A 227 -2.68 -5.99 -21.00
N VAL A 228 -2.99 -6.54 -22.18
CA VAL A 228 -3.76 -7.80 -22.32
C VAL A 228 -2.91 -8.99 -21.85
N ASP A 229 -1.65 -9.07 -22.25
CA ASP A 229 -0.72 -10.11 -21.82
C ASP A 229 -0.58 -10.12 -20.28
N LYS A 230 -0.52 -8.94 -19.65
CA LYS A 230 -0.51 -8.84 -18.20
C LYS A 230 -1.80 -9.35 -17.56
N LEU A 231 -2.95 -9.04 -18.15
CA LEU A 231 -4.24 -9.56 -17.67
C LEU A 231 -4.30 -11.09 -17.78
N LEU A 232 -3.87 -11.65 -18.92
CA LEU A 232 -3.82 -13.08 -19.15
C LEU A 232 -2.84 -13.76 -18.18
N PHE A 233 -1.67 -13.19 -17.97
CA PHE A 233 -0.70 -13.66 -16.99
C PHE A 233 -1.32 -13.70 -15.57
N LEU A 234 -1.96 -12.62 -15.11
CA LEU A 234 -2.57 -12.56 -13.78
C LEU A 234 -3.74 -13.53 -13.63
N SER A 235 -4.47 -13.85 -14.71
CA SER A 235 -5.60 -14.76 -14.65
C SER A 235 -5.17 -16.23 -14.69
N GLY A 236 -4.09 -16.57 -15.38
CA GLY A 236 -3.69 -17.94 -15.71
C GLY A 236 -2.35 -18.43 -15.17
N SER A 237 -1.46 -17.54 -14.70
CA SER A 237 -0.13 -17.93 -14.24
C SER A 237 -0.15 -18.67 -12.90
N ASP A 238 0.65 -19.72 -12.81
CA ASP A 238 0.87 -20.48 -11.58
C ASP A 238 1.94 -19.87 -10.67
N THR A 239 2.66 -18.84 -11.12
CA THR A 239 3.79 -18.22 -10.38
C THR A 239 3.38 -17.71 -8.99
N TYR A 240 2.16 -17.18 -8.85
CA TYR A 240 1.61 -16.70 -7.59
C TYR A 240 0.30 -17.43 -7.27
N SER A 241 0.14 -18.67 -7.73
CA SER A 241 -1.09 -19.39 -7.51
C SER A 241 -1.19 -19.90 -6.07
N ALA A 242 -2.36 -19.75 -5.49
CA ALA A 242 -2.74 -20.38 -4.24
C ALA A 242 -4.17 -20.92 -4.36
N GLY A 243 -4.55 -21.84 -3.49
CA GLY A 243 -5.87 -22.45 -3.54
C GLY A 243 -7.01 -21.42 -3.43
N PRO A 244 -8.24 -21.80 -3.84
CA PRO A 244 -9.40 -20.89 -3.87
C PRO A 244 -9.78 -20.35 -2.49
N PHE A 245 -9.38 -21.03 -1.43
CA PHE A 245 -9.64 -20.64 -0.04
C PHE A 245 -8.58 -19.71 0.57
N TYR A 246 -7.59 -19.27 -0.23
CA TYR A 246 -6.50 -18.41 0.22
C TYR A 246 -6.99 -17.20 1.02
N TYR A 247 -7.98 -16.46 0.52
CA TYR A 247 -8.47 -15.25 1.17
C TYR A 247 -9.30 -15.51 2.41
N LEU A 248 -9.84 -16.71 2.62
CA LEU A 248 -10.59 -17.05 3.84
C LEU A 248 -9.71 -17.07 5.09
N TRP A 249 -8.43 -17.38 4.95
CA TRP A 249 -7.49 -17.32 6.06
C TRP A 249 -6.58 -16.08 6.00
N ASN A 250 -6.16 -15.67 4.78
CA ASN A 250 -5.20 -14.58 4.61
C ASN A 250 -5.76 -13.23 5.08
N ILE A 251 -7.01 -12.90 4.69
CA ILE A 251 -7.64 -11.65 5.10
C ILE A 251 -7.83 -11.59 6.62
N PRO A 252 -8.42 -12.59 7.31
CA PRO A 252 -8.47 -12.60 8.76
C PRO A 252 -7.11 -12.51 9.44
N ALA A 253 -6.09 -13.19 8.93
CA ALA A 253 -4.74 -13.12 9.50
C ALA A 253 -4.14 -11.71 9.41
N ASN A 254 -4.23 -11.08 8.24
CA ASN A 254 -3.68 -9.74 8.01
C ASN A 254 -4.54 -8.59 8.60
N ALA A 255 -5.78 -8.88 9.01
CA ALA A 255 -6.65 -7.95 9.72
C ALA A 255 -6.71 -8.22 11.24
N ALA A 256 -5.92 -9.17 11.75
CA ALA A 256 -5.86 -9.43 13.17
C ALA A 256 -5.37 -8.19 13.96
N PRO A 257 -5.90 -7.94 15.17
CA PRO A 257 -6.87 -8.75 15.90
C PRO A 257 -8.34 -8.45 15.55
N TRP A 258 -8.62 -7.52 14.66
CA TRP A 258 -9.97 -7.02 14.37
C TRP A 258 -10.83 -8.01 13.60
N SER A 259 -10.24 -8.99 12.96
CA SER A 259 -10.94 -10.03 12.20
C SER A 259 -11.99 -10.79 13.03
N LEU A 260 -11.69 -11.12 14.28
CA LEU A 260 -12.66 -11.76 15.18
C LEU A 260 -13.86 -10.85 15.48
N ALA A 261 -13.60 -9.58 15.77
CA ALA A 261 -14.66 -8.59 15.97
C ALA A 261 -15.46 -8.36 14.69
N ALA A 262 -14.81 -8.36 13.52
CA ALA A 262 -15.46 -8.22 12.22
C ALA A 262 -16.40 -9.41 11.93
N LEU A 263 -15.94 -10.65 12.14
CA LEU A 263 -16.76 -11.85 11.97
C LEU A 263 -17.95 -11.84 12.93
N ALA A 264 -17.74 -11.46 14.20
CA ALA A 264 -18.83 -11.29 15.15
C ALA A 264 -19.82 -10.21 14.71
N GLY A 265 -19.33 -9.07 14.18
CA GLY A 265 -20.16 -8.00 13.66
C GLY A 265 -20.98 -8.41 12.45
N LEU A 266 -20.39 -9.16 11.51
CA LEU A 266 -21.08 -9.74 10.37
C LEU A 266 -22.18 -10.71 10.82
N ALA A 267 -21.86 -11.66 11.72
CA ALA A 267 -22.81 -12.65 12.23
C ALA A 267 -24.00 -12.00 12.96
N LEU A 268 -23.73 -11.00 13.80
CA LEU A 268 -24.77 -10.25 14.52
C LEU A 268 -25.58 -9.32 13.59
N GLY A 269 -24.94 -8.79 12.55
CA GLY A 269 -25.54 -7.89 11.57
C GLY A 269 -26.36 -8.61 10.51
N TRP A 270 -25.99 -9.84 10.15
CA TRP A 270 -26.60 -10.62 9.06
C TRP A 270 -28.13 -10.67 9.08
N ARG A 271 -28.71 -10.83 10.28
CA ARG A 271 -30.16 -10.89 10.48
C ARG A 271 -30.82 -9.51 10.69
N ARG A 272 -30.02 -8.48 10.96
CA ARG A 272 -30.52 -7.15 11.33
C ARG A 272 -30.41 -6.14 10.21
N TRP A 273 -29.44 -6.32 9.31
CA TRP A 273 -29.24 -5.44 8.18
C TRP A 273 -30.25 -5.78 7.06
N HIS A 274 -30.91 -4.77 6.55
CA HIS A 274 -31.93 -4.89 5.51
C HIS A 274 -31.67 -3.85 4.42
N GLY A 275 -32.26 -4.05 3.23
CA GLY A 275 -32.18 -3.11 2.11
C GLY A 275 -30.73 -2.73 1.75
N GLU A 276 -30.46 -1.43 1.73
CA GLU A 276 -29.15 -0.86 1.38
C GLU A 276 -28.02 -1.34 2.30
N GLN A 277 -28.27 -1.37 3.62
CA GLN A 277 -27.26 -1.86 4.58
C GLN A 277 -26.81 -3.31 4.24
N ARG A 278 -27.76 -4.21 3.95
CA ARG A 278 -27.46 -5.60 3.62
C ARG A 278 -26.70 -5.71 2.31
N LEU A 279 -27.08 -4.93 1.30
CA LEU A 279 -26.34 -4.92 0.03
C LEU A 279 -24.89 -4.49 0.24
N VAL A 280 -24.67 -3.38 0.93
CA VAL A 280 -23.33 -2.82 1.10
C VAL A 280 -22.48 -3.60 2.09
N LEU A 281 -23.05 -4.01 3.23
CA LEU A 281 -22.28 -4.66 4.30
C LEU A 281 -22.18 -6.19 4.15
N VAL A 282 -22.91 -6.81 3.22
CA VAL A 282 -22.88 -8.25 3.02
C VAL A 282 -22.61 -8.60 1.57
N VAL A 283 -23.47 -8.14 0.64
CA VAL A 283 -23.40 -8.59 -0.75
C VAL A 283 -22.13 -8.09 -1.44
N VAL A 284 -21.82 -6.79 -1.31
CA VAL A 284 -20.61 -6.20 -1.93
C VAL A 284 -19.34 -6.89 -1.48
N PRO A 285 -19.01 -7.01 -0.17
CA PRO A 285 -17.78 -7.67 0.24
C PRO A 285 -17.73 -9.16 -0.08
N LEU A 286 -18.87 -9.88 -0.08
CA LEU A 286 -18.92 -11.28 -0.51
C LEU A 286 -18.67 -11.41 -2.00
N LEU A 287 -19.23 -10.54 -2.84
CA LEU A 287 -18.95 -10.54 -4.28
C LEU A 287 -17.48 -10.21 -4.55
N LEU A 288 -16.91 -9.20 -3.87
CA LEU A 288 -15.47 -8.93 -3.97
C LEU A 288 -14.63 -10.15 -3.59
N LEU A 289 -14.95 -10.79 -2.47
CA LEU A 289 -14.24 -11.99 -2.02
C LEU A 289 -14.34 -13.12 -3.04
N LEU A 290 -15.51 -13.35 -3.62
CA LEU A 290 -15.73 -14.36 -4.66
C LEU A 290 -14.95 -14.04 -5.93
N LEU A 291 -15.03 -12.79 -6.41
CA LEU A 291 -14.30 -12.33 -7.59
C LEU A 291 -12.79 -12.47 -7.40
N LEU A 292 -12.24 -12.02 -6.27
CA LEU A 292 -10.83 -12.16 -5.95
C LEU A 292 -10.41 -13.64 -5.83
N SER A 293 -11.30 -14.50 -5.31
CA SER A 293 -11.04 -15.93 -5.17
C SER A 293 -11.08 -16.69 -6.51
N ALA A 294 -11.77 -16.15 -7.51
CA ALA A 294 -11.85 -16.74 -8.84
C ALA A 294 -10.54 -16.63 -9.64
N PHE A 295 -9.73 -15.61 -9.42
CA PHE A 295 -8.42 -15.48 -10.08
C PHE A 295 -7.42 -16.50 -9.51
N ARG A 296 -6.52 -17.03 -10.36
CA ARG A 296 -5.45 -17.93 -9.91
C ARG A 296 -4.38 -17.18 -9.09
N THR A 297 -3.96 -16.03 -9.53
CA THR A 297 -3.01 -15.18 -8.80
C THR A 297 -3.59 -14.73 -7.47
N LYS A 298 -2.90 -15.06 -6.39
CA LYS A 298 -3.26 -14.70 -5.01
C LYS A 298 -2.14 -13.88 -4.39
N THR A 299 -2.47 -12.67 -3.97
CA THR A 299 -1.53 -11.80 -3.25
C THR A 299 -2.22 -11.23 -2.00
N PRO A 300 -1.48 -11.01 -0.90
CA PRO A 300 -2.06 -10.46 0.32
C PRO A 300 -2.76 -9.12 0.12
N TYR A 301 -2.24 -8.28 -0.78
CA TYR A 301 -2.75 -6.92 -0.99
C TYR A 301 -4.10 -6.86 -1.72
N TYR A 302 -4.52 -7.89 -2.43
CA TYR A 302 -5.88 -7.89 -2.99
C TYR A 302 -6.96 -7.91 -1.90
N GLY A 303 -6.63 -8.45 -0.72
CA GLY A 303 -7.49 -8.39 0.46
C GLY A 303 -7.71 -6.98 1.02
N LEU A 304 -6.90 -5.99 0.60
CA LEU A 304 -6.99 -4.61 1.04
C LEU A 304 -8.37 -4.00 0.77
N GLN A 305 -8.99 -4.33 -0.37
CA GLN A 305 -10.33 -3.87 -0.76
C GLN A 305 -11.43 -4.28 0.24
N LEU A 306 -11.21 -5.33 1.03
CA LEU A 306 -12.17 -5.79 2.04
C LEU A 306 -11.97 -5.15 3.42
N THR A 307 -10.83 -4.50 3.66
CA THR A 307 -10.51 -3.93 4.98
C THR A 307 -11.49 -2.86 5.48
N PRO A 308 -12.09 -1.97 4.66
CA PRO A 308 -13.11 -1.03 5.13
C PRO A 308 -14.38 -1.74 5.63
N PHE A 309 -14.78 -2.84 4.98
CA PHE A 309 -15.95 -3.61 5.41
C PHE A 309 -15.66 -4.36 6.71
N LEU A 310 -14.45 -4.91 6.88
CA LEU A 310 -14.01 -5.50 8.14
C LEU A 310 -14.04 -4.48 9.28
N ALA A 311 -13.58 -3.25 9.03
CA ALA A 311 -13.61 -2.17 10.01
C ALA A 311 -15.05 -1.76 10.38
N LEU A 312 -15.97 -1.69 9.41
CA LEU A 312 -17.40 -1.43 9.64
C LEU A 312 -18.05 -2.55 10.49
N TRP A 313 -17.76 -3.82 10.16
CA TRP A 313 -18.27 -4.95 10.93
C TRP A 313 -17.71 -4.98 12.35
N ALA A 314 -16.40 -4.78 12.51
CA ALA A 314 -15.77 -4.72 13.82
C ALA A 314 -16.30 -3.56 14.67
N ALA A 315 -16.53 -2.38 14.07
CA ALA A 315 -17.14 -1.24 14.76
C ALA A 315 -18.53 -1.59 15.31
N SER A 316 -19.38 -2.24 14.48
CA SER A 316 -20.70 -2.69 14.90
C SER A 316 -20.66 -3.66 16.09
N ALA A 317 -19.69 -4.62 16.08
CA ALA A 317 -19.53 -5.58 17.17
C ALA A 317 -19.01 -4.91 18.45
N LEU A 318 -17.94 -4.14 18.36
CA LEU A 318 -17.29 -3.50 19.50
C LEU A 318 -18.20 -2.49 20.21
N GLN A 319 -18.99 -1.72 19.44
CA GLN A 319 -19.98 -0.83 20.02
C GLN A 319 -21.00 -1.59 20.87
N ARG A 320 -21.51 -2.72 20.38
CA ARG A 320 -22.46 -3.57 21.12
C ARG A 320 -21.79 -4.22 22.32
N PHE A 321 -20.59 -4.75 22.14
CA PHE A 321 -19.81 -5.33 23.23
C PHE A 321 -19.60 -4.32 24.36
N ALA A 322 -19.25 -3.09 24.03
CA ALA A 322 -19.07 -2.03 25.00
C ALA A 322 -20.38 -1.62 25.70
N ALA A 323 -21.49 -1.53 24.92
CA ALA A 323 -22.80 -1.13 25.45
C ALA A 323 -23.50 -2.21 26.29
N SER A 324 -23.11 -3.48 26.18
CA SER A 324 -23.78 -4.59 26.86
C SER A 324 -23.58 -4.63 28.39
N GLY A 325 -22.71 -3.79 28.94
CA GLY A 325 -22.48 -3.71 30.39
C GLY A 325 -22.22 -5.07 31.04
N PRO A 326 -22.99 -5.45 32.08
CA PRO A 326 -22.84 -6.75 32.75
C PRO A 326 -23.21 -7.97 31.90
N ALA A 327 -24.07 -7.80 30.88
CA ALA A 327 -24.48 -8.87 29.96
C ALA A 327 -23.45 -9.14 28.84
N ARG A 328 -22.27 -8.53 28.94
CA ARG A 328 -21.16 -8.69 28.00
C ARG A 328 -20.71 -10.16 27.95
N PRO A 329 -20.40 -10.69 26.73
CA PRO A 329 -19.90 -12.06 26.61
C PRO A 329 -18.56 -12.22 27.36
N ARG A 330 -18.59 -12.91 28.49
CA ARG A 330 -17.40 -13.10 29.35
C ARG A 330 -16.30 -13.84 28.62
N TRP A 331 -16.64 -14.82 27.79
CA TRP A 331 -15.67 -15.59 27.03
C TRP A 331 -14.80 -14.72 26.12
N LEU A 332 -15.39 -13.66 25.49
CA LEU A 332 -14.66 -12.74 24.64
C LEU A 332 -13.70 -11.87 25.48
N ALA A 333 -14.18 -11.34 26.60
CA ALA A 333 -13.34 -10.57 27.52
C ALA A 333 -12.15 -11.40 28.03
N TRP A 334 -12.41 -12.64 28.48
CA TRP A 334 -11.37 -13.56 28.95
C TRP A 334 -10.42 -14.02 27.82
N GLY A 335 -10.93 -14.23 26.60
CA GLY A 335 -10.11 -14.52 25.42
C GLY A 335 -9.12 -13.39 25.10
N MET A 336 -9.60 -12.15 25.10
CA MET A 336 -8.73 -10.97 24.93
C MET A 336 -7.73 -10.84 26.08
N THR A 337 -8.16 -11.05 27.31
CA THR A 337 -7.25 -11.03 28.47
C THR A 337 -6.18 -12.11 28.37
N GLY A 338 -6.53 -13.32 27.96
CA GLY A 338 -5.57 -14.41 27.74
C GLY A 338 -4.55 -14.07 26.66
N LEU A 339 -5.00 -13.53 25.53
CA LEU A 339 -4.10 -13.05 24.47
C LEU A 339 -3.25 -11.87 24.96
N GLY A 340 -3.82 -10.97 25.77
CA GLY A 340 -3.09 -9.89 26.44
C GLY A 340 -1.98 -10.43 27.35
N GLY A 341 -2.25 -11.50 28.11
CA GLY A 341 -1.26 -12.18 28.93
C GLY A 341 -0.11 -12.79 28.10
N LEU A 342 -0.44 -13.44 26.99
CA LEU A 342 0.56 -13.98 26.05
C LEU A 342 1.44 -12.88 25.45
N LEU A 343 0.85 -11.77 25.03
CA LEU A 343 1.59 -10.62 24.48
C LEU A 343 2.45 -9.95 25.56
N LEU A 344 1.96 -9.86 26.79
CA LEU A 344 2.75 -9.37 27.93
C LEU A 344 3.98 -10.25 28.16
N THR A 345 3.80 -11.57 28.20
CA THR A 345 4.89 -12.53 28.37
C THR A 345 5.89 -12.43 27.22
N ALA A 346 5.41 -12.37 25.97
CA ALA A 346 6.27 -12.20 24.79
C ALA A 346 7.06 -10.87 24.85
N GLY A 347 6.41 -9.78 25.27
CA GLY A 347 7.08 -8.49 25.44
C GLY A 347 8.18 -8.53 26.51
N LEU A 348 7.92 -9.18 27.65
CA LEU A 348 8.92 -9.35 28.71
C LEU A 348 10.09 -10.22 28.25
N THR A 349 9.82 -11.31 27.51
CA THR A 349 10.90 -12.18 26.97
C THR A 349 11.75 -11.46 25.93
N LEU A 350 11.16 -10.58 25.11
CA LEU A 350 11.92 -9.76 24.15
C LEU A 350 12.88 -8.76 24.80
N LEU A 351 12.65 -8.38 26.07
CA LEU A 351 13.57 -7.53 26.82
C LEU A 351 14.78 -8.32 27.37
N TRP A 352 14.69 -9.66 27.44
CA TRP A 352 15.77 -10.49 27.96
C TRP A 352 16.79 -10.81 26.85
N PRO A 353 18.08 -10.44 27.02
CA PRO A 353 19.10 -10.65 26.01
C PRO A 353 19.29 -12.13 25.63
N GLY A 354 19.47 -12.41 24.32
CA GLY A 354 19.81 -13.75 23.82
C GLY A 354 18.65 -14.75 23.74
N THR A 355 17.41 -14.30 23.89
CA THR A 355 16.26 -15.21 23.70
C THR A 355 16.09 -15.60 22.22
N PRO A 356 15.62 -16.85 21.93
CA PRO A 356 15.31 -17.27 20.56
C PRO A 356 14.33 -16.32 19.83
N LEU A 357 13.45 -15.68 20.59
CA LEU A 357 12.48 -14.73 20.05
C LEU A 357 13.16 -13.45 19.50
N GLN A 358 14.26 -12.99 20.09
CA GLN A 358 15.05 -11.87 19.57
C GLN A 358 15.75 -12.22 18.25
N LEU A 359 16.19 -13.46 18.09
CA LEU A 359 16.87 -13.93 16.89
C LEU A 359 15.92 -14.13 15.70
N ALA A 360 14.63 -14.33 15.98
CA ALA A 360 13.61 -14.57 14.96
C ALA A 360 12.98 -13.29 14.38
N VAL A 361 13.36 -12.11 14.90
CA VAL A 361 12.65 -10.87 14.60
C VAL A 361 13.41 -10.03 13.55
N PRO A 362 12.69 -9.46 12.55
CA PRO A 362 13.28 -8.61 11.51
C PRO A 362 13.82 -7.27 12.06
N PRO A 363 14.33 -6.36 11.22
CA PRO A 363 15.28 -5.29 11.51
C PRO A 363 14.85 -4.22 12.53
N LEU A 364 13.72 -4.40 13.23
CA LEU A 364 13.33 -3.51 14.30
C LEU A 364 14.09 -3.83 15.60
N PRO A 365 14.45 -2.80 16.39
CA PRO A 365 15.00 -3.02 17.72
C PRO A 365 14.03 -3.84 18.58
N SER A 366 14.53 -4.86 19.28
CA SER A 366 13.72 -5.77 20.13
C SER A 366 12.90 -5.01 21.19
N TRP A 367 13.41 -3.88 21.70
CA TRP A 367 12.69 -3.03 22.65
C TRP A 367 11.42 -2.39 22.06
N VAL A 368 11.40 -2.06 20.76
CA VAL A 368 10.20 -1.51 20.09
C VAL A 368 9.10 -2.57 20.06
N LEU A 369 9.47 -3.79 19.70
CA LEU A 369 8.55 -4.92 19.65
C LEU A 369 8.06 -5.30 21.04
N ALA A 370 8.98 -5.31 22.01
CA ALA A 370 8.64 -5.52 23.42
C ALA A 370 7.64 -4.47 23.91
N ALA A 371 7.91 -3.19 23.69
CA ALA A 371 7.02 -2.10 24.09
C ALA A 371 5.64 -2.20 23.42
N ALA A 372 5.60 -2.55 22.12
CA ALA A 372 4.34 -2.76 21.41
C ALA A 372 3.53 -3.93 21.97
N ALA A 373 4.17 -5.07 22.25
CA ALA A 373 3.54 -6.22 22.87
C ALA A 373 3.03 -5.93 24.29
N LEU A 374 3.83 -5.23 25.09
CA LEU A 374 3.47 -4.80 26.45
C LEU A 374 2.27 -3.84 26.43
N ALA A 375 2.21 -2.90 25.46
CA ALA A 375 1.10 -1.96 25.34
C ALA A 375 -0.24 -2.68 25.13
N VAL A 376 -0.30 -3.65 24.21
CA VAL A 376 -1.51 -4.46 23.99
C VAL A 376 -1.78 -5.33 25.21
N GLY A 377 -0.76 -6.01 25.74
CA GLY A 377 -0.88 -6.91 26.86
C GLY A 377 -1.50 -6.24 28.10
N LEU A 378 -0.94 -5.11 28.53
CA LEU A 378 -1.43 -4.34 29.66
C LEU A 378 -2.85 -3.82 29.44
N SER A 379 -3.13 -3.28 28.24
CA SER A 379 -4.44 -2.72 27.90
C SER A 379 -5.54 -3.80 28.00
N TRP A 380 -5.28 -5.01 27.50
CA TRP A 380 -6.27 -6.08 27.46
C TRP A 380 -6.39 -6.85 28.79
N LEU A 381 -5.34 -6.90 29.61
CA LEU A 381 -5.44 -7.42 30.98
C LEU A 381 -6.40 -6.61 31.85
N LEU A 382 -6.52 -5.30 31.60
CA LEU A 382 -7.42 -4.43 32.35
C LEU A 382 -8.88 -4.51 31.89
N LEU A 383 -9.17 -5.21 30.77
CA LEU A 383 -10.50 -5.25 30.16
C LEU A 383 -11.60 -5.82 31.08
N PRO A 384 -11.40 -6.93 31.85
CA PRO A 384 -12.42 -7.47 32.72
C PRO A 384 -12.84 -6.52 33.85
N LEU A 385 -11.97 -5.60 34.25
CA LEU A 385 -12.18 -4.64 35.32
C LEU A 385 -13.06 -3.44 34.87
N GLN A 386 -13.21 -3.26 33.53
CA GLN A 386 -13.93 -2.10 33.00
C GLN A 386 -15.44 -2.33 32.95
N ARG A 387 -16.19 -1.42 33.54
CA ARG A 387 -17.67 -1.46 33.58
C ARG A 387 -18.34 -0.44 32.64
N LEU A 388 -17.74 0.73 32.45
CA LEU A 388 -18.26 1.81 31.63
C LEU A 388 -17.92 1.57 30.15
N SER A 389 -18.88 1.77 29.24
CA SER A 389 -18.71 1.53 27.79
C SER A 389 -17.50 2.25 27.18
N GLY A 390 -17.28 3.52 27.54
CA GLY A 390 -16.14 4.29 27.07
C GLY A 390 -14.79 3.72 27.53
N ARG A 391 -14.70 3.25 28.79
CA ARG A 391 -13.48 2.62 29.34
C ARG A 391 -13.22 1.26 28.71
N VAL A 392 -14.27 0.51 28.35
CA VAL A 392 -14.14 -0.76 27.62
C VAL A 392 -13.56 -0.53 26.25
N LEU A 393 -14.10 0.43 25.49
CA LEU A 393 -13.55 0.78 24.18
C LEU A 393 -12.11 1.28 24.29
N ALA A 394 -11.79 2.10 25.29
CA ALA A 394 -10.43 2.54 25.55
C ALA A 394 -9.50 1.36 25.85
N ALA A 395 -9.91 0.42 26.72
CA ALA A 395 -9.13 -0.76 27.03
C ALA A 395 -8.92 -1.70 25.84
N VAL A 396 -9.88 -1.75 24.90
CA VAL A 396 -9.74 -2.57 23.68
C VAL A 396 -8.82 -1.90 22.65
N LEU A 397 -8.88 -0.58 22.51
CA LEU A 397 -8.28 0.15 21.37
C LEU A 397 -6.94 0.80 21.70
N LEU A 398 -6.72 1.25 22.94
CA LEU A 398 -5.55 2.05 23.29
C LEU A 398 -4.24 1.27 23.17
N GLY A 399 -4.21 0.02 23.63
CA GLY A 399 -3.03 -0.82 23.52
C GLY A 399 -2.61 -1.09 22.08
N PRO A 400 -3.51 -1.61 21.22
CA PRO A 400 -3.23 -1.76 19.79
C PRO A 400 -2.86 -0.46 19.07
N TRP A 401 -3.51 0.65 19.42
CA TRP A 401 -3.15 1.96 18.89
C TRP A 401 -1.71 2.34 19.25
N LEU A 402 -1.33 2.25 20.53
CA LEU A 402 0.02 2.57 21.00
C LEU A 402 1.05 1.61 20.39
N ALA A 403 0.73 0.33 20.30
CA ALA A 403 1.59 -0.67 19.67
C ALA A 403 1.89 -0.32 18.21
N LEU A 404 0.86 0.00 17.41
CA LEU A 404 1.06 0.38 16.01
C LEU A 404 1.78 1.71 15.87
N VAL A 405 1.54 2.69 16.75
CA VAL A 405 2.33 3.93 16.80
C VAL A 405 3.81 3.62 17.02
N LEU A 406 4.14 2.80 18.02
CA LEU A 406 5.53 2.41 18.29
C LEU A 406 6.17 1.69 17.09
N LEU A 407 5.45 0.77 16.45
CA LEU A 407 5.93 0.05 15.27
C LEU A 407 6.14 0.98 14.06
N VAL A 408 5.21 1.90 13.81
CA VAL A 408 5.33 2.88 12.72
C VAL A 408 6.51 3.82 12.99
N GLN A 409 6.60 4.38 14.19
CA GLN A 409 7.69 5.28 14.56
C GLN A 409 9.05 4.55 14.61
N GLY A 410 9.05 3.25 14.88
CA GLY A 410 10.22 2.37 14.78
C GLY A 410 10.63 2.02 13.35
N GLY A 411 9.80 2.32 12.33
CA GLY A 411 10.12 2.10 10.92
C GLY A 411 9.54 0.84 10.30
N LEU A 412 8.72 0.05 11.02
CA LEU A 412 8.16 -1.23 10.50
C LEU A 412 7.46 -1.07 9.14
N PHE A 413 6.69 0.02 8.96
CA PHE A 413 5.93 0.29 7.75
C PHE A 413 6.52 1.42 6.88
N THR A 414 7.69 1.95 7.22
CA THR A 414 8.29 3.11 6.54
C THR A 414 9.71 2.87 6.09
N ASP A 415 10.52 2.16 6.86
CA ASP A 415 11.89 1.80 6.48
C ASP A 415 11.91 0.39 5.88
N ARG A 416 11.63 0.30 4.58
CA ARG A 416 11.42 -0.96 3.85
C ARG A 416 12.72 -1.68 3.50
N SER A 417 13.82 -0.93 3.37
CA SER A 417 15.14 -1.43 2.97
C SER A 417 16.21 -0.74 3.82
N PRO A 418 16.22 -0.94 5.16
CA PRO A 418 17.08 -0.17 6.06
C PRO A 418 18.58 -0.42 5.81
N LEU A 419 18.98 -1.65 5.54
CA LEU A 419 20.39 -2.00 5.29
C LEU A 419 20.89 -1.32 4.02
N GLN A 420 20.13 -1.45 2.92
CA GLN A 420 20.47 -0.83 1.64
C GLN A 420 20.48 0.70 1.75
N ARG A 421 19.53 1.29 2.47
CA ARG A 421 19.50 2.73 2.72
C ARG A 421 20.74 3.19 3.47
N LEU A 422 21.14 2.48 4.52
CA LEU A 422 22.33 2.81 5.29
C LEU A 422 23.61 2.66 4.46
N ALA A 423 23.72 1.57 3.69
CA ALA A 423 24.84 1.32 2.80
C ALA A 423 24.98 2.43 1.73
N LEU A 424 23.86 2.84 1.12
CA LEU A 424 23.85 3.95 0.15
C LEU A 424 24.21 5.32 0.80
N GLN A 425 24.02 5.49 2.10
CA GLN A 425 24.41 6.69 2.82
C GLN A 425 25.89 6.74 3.24
N ALA A 426 26.66 5.68 3.01
CA ALA A 426 28.10 5.68 3.29
C ALA A 426 28.78 6.86 2.58
N SER A 427 29.66 7.56 3.31
CA SER A 427 30.26 8.82 2.85
C SER A 427 31.01 8.69 1.53
N ALA A 428 31.72 7.59 1.32
CA ALA A 428 32.43 7.30 0.08
C ALA A 428 31.49 7.11 -1.12
N ILE A 429 30.37 6.39 -0.92
CA ILE A 429 29.34 6.20 -1.95
C ILE A 429 28.67 7.54 -2.25
N GLN A 430 28.24 8.29 -1.23
CA GLN A 430 27.59 9.58 -1.44
C GLN A 430 28.51 10.59 -2.12
N ALA A 431 29.80 10.62 -1.78
CA ALA A 431 30.78 11.48 -2.44
C ALA A 431 30.92 11.15 -3.94
N ALA A 432 30.89 9.87 -4.29
CA ALA A 432 30.93 9.42 -5.69
C ALA A 432 29.62 9.77 -6.43
N LEU A 433 28.46 9.46 -5.85
CA LEU A 433 27.14 9.67 -6.47
C LEU A 433 26.81 11.15 -6.74
N ARG A 434 27.41 12.09 -5.99
CA ARG A 434 27.23 13.53 -6.18
C ARG A 434 28.03 14.12 -7.34
N GLN A 435 28.97 13.39 -7.93
CA GLN A 435 29.85 13.90 -8.99
C GLN A 435 29.19 13.98 -10.37
N GLY A 436 28.01 13.40 -10.54
CA GLY A 436 27.26 13.46 -11.80
C GLY A 436 26.34 12.27 -12.03
N PRO A 437 25.76 12.15 -13.22
CA PRO A 437 24.88 11.04 -13.58
C PRO A 437 25.60 9.69 -13.48
N VAL A 438 25.02 8.75 -12.75
CA VAL A 438 25.57 7.42 -12.53
C VAL A 438 24.97 6.46 -13.54
N ALA A 439 25.79 5.91 -14.43
CA ALA A 439 25.37 4.93 -15.40
C ALA A 439 25.09 3.57 -14.72
N VAL A 440 24.43 2.67 -15.44
CA VAL A 440 24.22 1.30 -15.03
C VAL A 440 24.74 0.37 -16.13
N ILE A 441 25.63 -0.55 -15.75
CA ILE A 441 26.11 -1.60 -16.65
C ILE A 441 25.41 -2.89 -16.25
N ALA A 442 24.39 -3.26 -17.02
CA ALA A 442 23.52 -4.38 -16.71
C ALA A 442 23.09 -5.10 -17.99
N PRO A 443 23.62 -6.30 -18.27
CA PRO A 443 23.05 -7.17 -19.27
C PRO A 443 21.72 -7.73 -18.78
N GLU A 444 20.79 -7.95 -19.66
CA GLU A 444 19.54 -8.64 -19.35
C GLU A 444 19.55 -10.08 -19.89
N PRO A 445 18.78 -10.98 -19.24
CA PRO A 445 17.92 -10.75 -18.06
C PRO A 445 18.72 -10.72 -16.75
N LEU A 446 18.30 -9.85 -15.82
CA LEU A 446 18.83 -9.83 -14.46
C LEU A 446 18.14 -10.88 -13.58
N SER A 447 18.88 -11.49 -12.65
CA SER A 447 18.27 -12.30 -11.59
C SER A 447 17.36 -11.45 -10.69
N GLY A 448 16.39 -12.08 -10.00
CA GLY A 448 15.43 -11.37 -9.14
C GLY A 448 16.10 -10.48 -8.09
N ASP A 449 17.15 -10.98 -7.43
CA ASP A 449 17.89 -10.23 -6.39
C ASP A 449 18.71 -9.09 -7.01
N ALA A 450 19.42 -9.33 -8.10
CA ALA A 450 20.19 -8.30 -8.79
C ALA A 450 19.28 -7.20 -9.33
N HIS A 451 18.09 -7.56 -9.83
CA HIS A 451 17.09 -6.60 -10.29
C HIS A 451 16.57 -5.73 -9.13
N SER A 452 16.24 -6.35 -7.99
CA SER A 452 15.80 -5.64 -6.79
C SER A 452 16.84 -4.63 -6.31
N GLN A 453 18.09 -5.05 -6.22
CA GLN A 453 19.19 -4.18 -5.81
C GLN A 453 19.46 -3.07 -6.82
N LEU A 454 19.35 -3.34 -8.12
CA LEU A 454 19.47 -2.32 -9.16
C LEU A 454 18.47 -1.18 -8.98
N ILE A 455 17.21 -1.51 -8.67
CA ILE A 455 16.19 -0.49 -8.40
C ILE A 455 16.63 0.41 -7.24
N LEU A 456 17.12 -0.18 -6.14
CA LEU A 456 17.50 0.57 -4.94
C LEU A 456 18.75 1.42 -5.17
N VAL A 457 19.80 0.89 -5.83
CA VAL A 457 21.02 1.66 -6.11
C VAL A 457 20.74 2.79 -7.10
N ALA A 458 19.87 2.58 -8.10
CA ALA A 458 19.44 3.63 -9.02
C ALA A 458 18.67 4.73 -8.29
N LEU A 459 17.73 4.39 -7.41
CA LEU A 459 16.98 5.35 -6.61
C LEU A 459 17.86 6.11 -5.61
N GLY A 460 18.90 5.47 -5.09
CA GLY A 460 19.91 6.09 -4.22
C GLY A 460 20.81 7.09 -4.94
N SER A 461 20.88 7.04 -6.27
CA SER A 461 21.70 7.95 -7.08
C SER A 461 20.95 9.27 -7.31
N PRO A 462 21.53 10.43 -6.94
CA PRO A 462 20.88 11.75 -7.14
C PRO A 462 20.55 12.04 -8.60
N GLN A 463 21.39 11.57 -9.52
CA GLN A 463 21.19 11.70 -10.96
C GLN A 463 21.28 10.33 -11.63
N LEU A 464 20.26 9.98 -12.40
CA LEU A 464 20.22 8.75 -13.17
C LEU A 464 21.01 8.94 -14.47
N GLY A 465 21.95 8.02 -14.74
CA GLY A 465 22.70 7.95 -15.98
C GLY A 465 22.14 6.92 -16.96
N PRO A 466 22.74 6.79 -18.13
CA PRO A 466 22.30 5.84 -19.14
C PRO A 466 22.57 4.38 -18.72
N ARG A 467 21.86 3.46 -19.35
CA ARG A 467 22.21 2.05 -19.34
C ARG A 467 23.27 1.78 -20.38
N LEU A 468 24.32 1.07 -20.01
CA LEU A 468 25.44 0.71 -20.87
C LEU A 468 25.52 -0.80 -21.02
N ALA A 469 25.95 -1.26 -22.19
CA ALA A 469 26.12 -2.69 -22.47
C ALA A 469 27.40 -3.26 -21.84
N GLY A 470 28.44 -2.43 -21.65
CA GLY A 470 29.71 -2.86 -21.10
C GLY A 470 30.58 -1.72 -20.58
N LEU A 471 31.69 -2.09 -19.94
CA LEU A 471 32.68 -1.15 -19.39
C LEU A 471 33.35 -0.28 -20.46
N ASP A 472 33.44 -0.76 -21.70
CA ASP A 472 34.00 -0.07 -22.84
C ASP A 472 33.26 1.21 -23.18
N GLN A 473 31.95 1.24 -22.94
CA GLN A 473 31.10 2.39 -23.17
C GLN A 473 31.14 3.44 -22.05
N LEU A 474 31.74 3.11 -20.89
CA LEU A 474 31.85 4.04 -19.79
C LEU A 474 32.85 5.15 -20.12
N ARG A 475 32.41 6.40 -20.03
CA ARG A 475 33.24 7.56 -20.34
C ARG A 475 34.27 7.85 -19.22
N ALA A 476 35.40 8.44 -19.58
CA ALA A 476 36.40 8.90 -18.60
C ALA A 476 35.75 9.86 -17.57
N GLY A 477 36.01 9.62 -16.31
CA GLY A 477 35.43 10.38 -15.19
C GLY A 477 34.02 9.97 -14.78
N GLN A 478 33.33 9.13 -15.56
CA GLN A 478 31.95 8.72 -15.27
C GLN A 478 31.88 7.58 -14.25
N TRP A 479 30.90 7.65 -13.35
CA TRP A 479 30.55 6.60 -12.42
C TRP A 479 29.49 5.66 -13.01
N ALA A 480 29.60 4.37 -12.67
CA ALA A 480 28.58 3.37 -13.01
C ALA A 480 28.39 2.34 -11.92
N TRP A 481 27.15 1.86 -11.74
CA TRP A 481 26.85 0.62 -11.04
C TRP A 481 27.07 -0.57 -11.97
N ILE A 482 27.81 -1.57 -11.50
CA ILE A 482 28.08 -2.81 -12.24
C ILE A 482 27.98 -4.01 -11.30
N GLN A 483 27.55 -5.16 -11.81
CA GLN A 483 27.60 -6.39 -11.03
C GLN A 483 29.05 -6.83 -10.82
N GLN A 484 29.40 -7.23 -9.60
CA GLN A 484 30.74 -7.69 -9.24
C GLN A 484 31.27 -8.81 -10.15
N GLN A 485 30.36 -9.71 -10.60
CA GLN A 485 30.68 -10.82 -11.50
C GLN A 485 31.10 -10.37 -12.90
N GLN A 486 30.77 -9.15 -13.29
CA GLN A 486 31.13 -8.57 -14.60
C GLN A 486 32.44 -7.78 -14.57
N LEU A 487 33.01 -7.60 -13.39
CA LEU A 487 34.32 -6.98 -13.27
C LEU A 487 35.40 -7.96 -13.76
N PRO A 488 36.35 -7.49 -14.57
CA PRO A 488 37.50 -8.29 -14.95
C PRO A 488 38.27 -8.77 -13.72
N ALA A 489 38.73 -10.03 -13.71
CA ALA A 489 39.52 -10.61 -12.62
C ALA A 489 40.80 -9.80 -12.35
N ALA A 490 41.46 -9.32 -13.41
CA ALA A 490 42.53 -8.32 -13.33
C ALA A 490 41.90 -6.95 -13.54
N ARG A 491 41.80 -6.13 -12.47
CA ARG A 491 41.23 -4.78 -12.56
C ARG A 491 42.11 -3.90 -13.45
N PRO A 492 41.55 -3.34 -14.53
CA PRO A 492 42.30 -2.38 -15.33
C PRO A 492 42.72 -1.17 -14.46
N PRO A 493 43.95 -0.67 -14.63
CA PRO A 493 44.43 0.49 -13.85
C PRO A 493 43.58 1.76 -14.04
N GLU A 494 42.78 1.78 -15.09
CA GLU A 494 41.84 2.84 -15.42
C GLU A 494 40.54 2.79 -14.60
N LEU A 495 40.30 1.72 -13.83
CA LEU A 495 39.09 1.58 -13.03
C LEU A 495 39.38 1.74 -11.53
N SER A 496 38.73 2.75 -10.92
CA SER A 496 38.62 2.83 -9.47
C SER A 496 37.29 2.29 -9.01
N THR A 497 37.28 1.58 -7.89
CA THR A 497 36.07 0.99 -7.30
C THR A 497 35.84 1.55 -5.91
N VAL A 498 34.56 1.81 -5.58
CA VAL A 498 34.14 2.04 -4.20
C VAL A 498 33.49 0.77 -3.69
N ALA A 499 34.00 0.22 -2.60
CA ALA A 499 33.40 -0.96 -1.98
C ALA A 499 31.98 -0.63 -1.50
N ALA A 500 31.01 -1.34 -2.05
CA ALA A 500 29.60 -1.10 -1.75
C ALA A 500 29.11 -1.88 -0.52
N GLY A 501 29.94 -2.75 0.06
CA GLY A 501 29.55 -3.66 1.13
C GLY A 501 28.62 -4.78 0.65
N ASP A 502 28.38 -5.77 1.51
CA ASP A 502 27.51 -6.91 1.19
C ASP A 502 26.04 -6.51 1.05
N ASP A 503 25.62 -5.44 1.70
CA ASP A 503 24.23 -4.97 1.67
C ASP A 503 23.78 -4.43 0.30
N LEU A 504 24.72 -4.09 -0.60
CA LEU A 504 24.45 -3.67 -1.97
C LEU A 504 24.83 -4.74 -3.00
N ALA A 505 25.32 -5.89 -2.57
CA ALA A 505 25.65 -6.99 -3.46
C ALA A 505 24.39 -7.42 -4.28
N PRO A 506 24.54 -7.79 -5.56
CA PRO A 506 25.83 -7.98 -6.26
C PRO A 506 26.41 -6.72 -6.94
N TRP A 507 25.93 -5.53 -6.60
CA TRP A 507 26.33 -4.28 -7.24
C TRP A 507 27.53 -3.62 -6.56
N THR A 508 28.43 -3.04 -7.36
CA THR A 508 29.52 -2.19 -6.91
C THR A 508 29.61 -0.93 -7.75
N LEU A 509 30.13 0.14 -7.18
CA LEU A 509 30.25 1.43 -7.84
C LEU A 509 31.68 1.57 -8.39
N VAL A 510 31.79 1.78 -9.70
CA VAL A 510 33.06 1.93 -10.43
C VAL A 510 33.13 3.28 -11.12
N ARG A 511 34.37 3.77 -11.30
CA ARG A 511 34.66 4.97 -12.08
C ARG A 511 35.75 4.65 -13.11
N ARG A 512 35.54 5.11 -14.33
CA ARG A 512 36.65 5.11 -15.31
C ARG A 512 37.48 6.37 -15.08
N ASN A 513 38.72 6.19 -14.67
CA ASN A 513 39.68 7.27 -14.49
C ASN A 513 40.04 7.90 -15.85
N PRO A 514 40.25 9.24 -15.92
CA PRO A 514 40.82 9.82 -17.11
C PRO A 514 42.20 9.20 -17.38
N ALA A 515 42.52 8.97 -18.65
CA ALA A 515 43.87 8.50 -19.00
C ALA A 515 44.88 9.44 -18.38
N PRO A 516 45.98 8.90 -17.76
CA PRO A 516 47.06 9.77 -17.29
C PRO A 516 47.49 10.64 -18.45
N GLY A 517 47.42 11.96 -18.27
CA GLY A 517 47.66 12.93 -19.33
C GLY A 517 49.00 12.62 -20.00
N ARG A 518 48.97 12.52 -21.34
CA ARG A 518 50.16 12.54 -22.17
C ARG A 518 50.74 13.93 -22.17
#